data_d37b9582f8aef49b613b2c0882a0b352
#
_entry.id   d37b9582f8aef49b613b2c0882a0b352
#
_cell.length_a   1.000
_cell.length_b   1.000
_cell.length_c   1.000
_cell.angle_alpha   90.00
_cell.angle_beta   90.00
_cell.angle_gamma   90.00
#
_symmetry.space_group_name_H-M   'P 1'
#
loop_
_entity.id
_entity.type
_entity.pdbx_description
1 polymer ?
#
loop_
_entity_poly.entity_id
_entity_poly.type
_entity_poly.pdbx_seq_one_letter_code
_entity_poly.pdbx_strand_id
1 'polypeptide(L)'
;MLGTCRSQPDKPSISRALFPGAAEYIGTDFQAGLDVDVVADAHSLSEAFAPESFDAIISLSTFEHLKYPFLAAHEILKCLKVGGRLFIQTHQTFHLHAYPSDYFRFSTEALTAMFPPQMGFRIDGTLHEFPAEIHSVVGVTRPAFLNSCLFGTKTAPTPETFVYDLPGLFTGAPTPLPEPPPAPPRSLPRRIAGRLRRLLS
;
A
#
# COMPACT_ATOMS: atom_id res chain seq x y z
N MET A 1 -13.04 -2.84 -1.01
CA MET A 1 -11.89 -1.97 -1.29
C MET A 1 -11.79 -0.92 -0.20
N LEU A 2 -10.61 -0.60 0.31
CA LEU A 2 -10.36 0.40 1.35
C LEU A 2 -9.98 1.75 0.74
N GLY A 3 -10.43 2.87 1.37
CA GLY A 3 -10.12 4.22 0.94
C GLY A 3 -10.82 4.59 -0.36
N THR A 4 -12.12 4.36 -0.44
CA THR A 4 -12.86 4.51 -1.71
C THR A 4 -13.52 5.86 -1.89
N CYS A 5 -13.55 6.73 -0.87
CA CYS A 5 -14.18 8.02 -0.96
C CYS A 5 -13.54 8.88 -2.06
N ARG A 6 -14.31 9.21 -3.08
CA ARG A 6 -13.84 10.08 -4.16
C ARG A 6 -13.75 11.53 -3.70
N SER A 7 -12.55 12.08 -3.79
CA SER A 7 -12.30 13.50 -3.53
C SER A 7 -12.79 14.42 -4.67
N GLN A 8 -13.00 13.86 -5.87
CA GLN A 8 -13.42 14.61 -7.07
C GLN A 8 -14.66 13.92 -7.69
N PRO A 9 -15.85 14.48 -7.51
CA PRO A 9 -17.11 13.88 -7.96
C PRO A 9 -17.22 13.69 -9.46
N ASP A 10 -16.54 14.51 -10.24
CA ASP A 10 -16.52 14.50 -11.70
C ASP A 10 -15.62 13.41 -12.31
N LYS A 11 -14.74 12.80 -11.52
CA LYS A 11 -13.95 11.65 -11.97
C LYS A 11 -14.78 10.37 -11.85
N PRO A 12 -14.80 9.52 -12.89
CA PRO A 12 -15.47 8.22 -12.81
C PRO A 12 -14.78 7.32 -11.76
N SER A 13 -15.58 6.56 -11.02
CA SER A 13 -15.04 5.45 -10.22
C SER A 13 -14.60 4.34 -11.17
N ILE A 14 -13.30 4.12 -11.25
CA ILE A 14 -12.76 3.00 -12.03
C ILE A 14 -12.61 1.73 -11.19
N SER A 15 -12.60 1.85 -9.86
CA SER A 15 -12.27 0.75 -8.96
C SER A 15 -13.24 -0.42 -9.09
N ARG A 16 -14.55 -0.15 -9.07
CA ARG A 16 -15.58 -1.19 -9.26
C ARG A 16 -15.51 -1.82 -10.66
N ALA A 17 -15.21 -1.03 -11.68
CA ALA A 17 -15.12 -1.49 -13.07
C ALA A 17 -13.88 -2.39 -13.32
N LEU A 18 -12.88 -2.34 -12.47
CA LEU A 18 -11.72 -3.24 -12.55
C LEU A 18 -12.05 -4.70 -12.17
N PHE A 19 -13.21 -4.93 -11.54
CA PHE A 19 -13.61 -6.26 -11.05
C PHE A 19 -14.98 -6.68 -11.60
N PRO A 20 -15.16 -6.79 -12.94
CA PRO A 20 -16.45 -7.08 -13.54
C PRO A 20 -16.99 -8.47 -13.21
N GLY A 21 -16.12 -9.39 -12.76
CA GLY A 21 -16.48 -10.74 -12.33
C GLY A 21 -16.71 -10.90 -10.82
N ALA A 22 -16.60 -9.84 -10.03
CA ALA A 22 -16.89 -9.90 -8.60
C ALA A 22 -18.40 -10.06 -8.39
N ALA A 23 -18.79 -11.07 -7.60
CA ALA A 23 -20.20 -11.26 -7.23
C ALA A 23 -20.70 -10.08 -6.37
N GLU A 24 -19.81 -9.54 -5.54
CA GLU A 24 -20.06 -8.37 -4.71
C GLU A 24 -18.81 -7.51 -4.65
N TYR A 25 -19.00 -6.21 -4.64
CA TYR A 25 -17.92 -5.22 -4.44
C TYR A 25 -18.38 -4.22 -3.39
N ILE A 26 -17.63 -4.11 -2.30
CA ILE A 26 -17.88 -3.16 -1.22
C ILE A 26 -16.76 -2.14 -1.20
N GLY A 27 -17.12 -0.88 -1.39
CA GLY A 27 -16.26 0.28 -1.16
C GLY A 27 -16.38 0.73 0.29
N THR A 28 -15.28 0.91 0.99
CA THR A 28 -15.29 1.38 2.38
C THR A 28 -14.29 2.49 2.61
N ASP A 29 -14.67 3.43 3.45
CA ASP A 29 -13.87 4.56 3.88
C ASP A 29 -14.28 4.95 5.31
N PHE A 30 -13.42 5.68 6.02
CA PHE A 30 -13.77 6.19 7.36
C PHE A 30 -14.78 7.35 7.30
N GLN A 31 -14.99 7.92 6.12
CA GLN A 31 -15.97 8.98 5.87
C GLN A 31 -17.02 8.53 4.86
N ALA A 32 -18.26 8.94 5.07
CA ALA A 32 -19.32 8.79 4.08
C ALA A 32 -19.03 9.66 2.85
N GLY A 33 -19.31 9.14 1.67
CA GLY A 33 -19.11 9.87 0.43
C GLY A 33 -19.41 9.04 -0.82
N LEU A 34 -19.04 9.56 -1.97
CA LEU A 34 -19.19 8.85 -3.23
C LEU A 34 -18.31 7.59 -3.24
N ASP A 35 -18.85 6.48 -3.73
CA ASP A 35 -18.23 5.16 -3.80
C ASP A 35 -17.96 4.48 -2.43
N VAL A 36 -18.55 5.01 -1.36
CA VAL A 36 -18.50 4.40 -0.03
C VAL A 36 -19.83 3.70 0.22
N ASP A 37 -19.80 2.37 0.18
CA ASP A 37 -20.95 1.52 0.50
C ASP A 37 -21.08 1.32 2.03
N VAL A 38 -19.95 1.22 2.73
CA VAL A 38 -19.89 1.04 4.20
C VAL A 38 -18.86 2.01 4.79
N VAL A 39 -19.29 2.78 5.78
CA VAL A 39 -18.37 3.62 6.57
C VAL A 39 -17.72 2.75 7.63
N ALA A 40 -16.38 2.61 7.57
CA ALA A 40 -15.61 1.82 8.51
C ALA A 40 -14.18 2.36 8.65
N ASP A 41 -13.66 2.32 9.86
CA ASP A 41 -12.27 2.64 10.14
C ASP A 41 -11.39 1.42 9.88
N ALA A 42 -10.35 1.57 9.08
CA ALA A 42 -9.40 0.50 8.81
C ALA A 42 -8.67 -0.02 10.08
N HIS A 43 -8.61 0.79 11.14
CA HIS A 43 -8.00 0.40 12.42
C HIS A 43 -8.90 -0.49 13.29
N SER A 44 -10.19 -0.61 12.95
CA SER A 44 -11.17 -1.48 13.62
C SER A 44 -12.11 -2.16 12.60
N LEU A 45 -11.55 -2.59 11.47
CA LEU A 45 -12.32 -3.10 10.33
C LEU A 45 -13.19 -4.31 10.71
N SER A 46 -12.74 -5.13 11.64
CA SER A 46 -13.49 -6.29 12.15
C SER A 46 -14.73 -5.92 13.00
N GLU A 47 -14.94 -4.66 13.37
CA GLU A 47 -16.19 -4.18 13.95
C GLU A 47 -17.30 -4.02 12.90
N ALA A 48 -16.91 -3.71 11.66
CA ALA A 48 -17.84 -3.51 10.55
C ALA A 48 -18.08 -4.78 9.72
N PHE A 49 -17.10 -5.68 9.67
CA PHE A 49 -17.14 -6.87 8.83
C PHE A 49 -16.79 -8.12 9.63
N ALA A 50 -17.53 -9.20 9.39
CA ALA A 50 -17.24 -10.48 10.00
C ALA A 50 -15.83 -10.99 9.62
N PRO A 51 -15.19 -11.78 10.50
CA PRO A 51 -13.94 -12.45 10.14
C PRO A 51 -14.11 -13.27 8.84
N GLU A 52 -13.04 -13.28 8.02
CA GLU A 52 -12.99 -14.08 6.80
C GLU A 52 -14.16 -13.82 5.82
N SER A 53 -14.63 -12.58 5.72
CA SER A 53 -15.75 -12.21 4.83
C SER A 53 -15.33 -11.93 3.40
N PHE A 54 -14.06 -11.57 3.14
CA PHE A 54 -13.61 -11.14 1.81
C PHE A 54 -12.68 -12.14 1.13
N ASP A 55 -12.92 -12.40 -0.16
CA ASP A 55 -12.02 -13.17 -1.03
C ASP A 55 -10.82 -12.32 -1.50
N ALA A 56 -11.01 -11.00 -1.59
CA ALA A 56 -9.95 -10.06 -1.91
C ALA A 56 -10.14 -8.72 -1.19
N ILE A 57 -9.04 -8.12 -0.72
CA ILE A 57 -9.01 -6.76 -0.20
C ILE A 57 -7.99 -5.96 -0.98
N ILE A 58 -8.38 -4.75 -1.39
CA ILE A 58 -7.54 -3.83 -2.16
C ILE A 58 -7.53 -2.48 -1.47
N SER A 59 -6.35 -1.91 -1.34
CA SER A 59 -6.13 -0.57 -0.78
C SER A 59 -5.25 0.23 -1.72
N LEU A 60 -5.73 1.37 -2.18
CA LEU A 60 -5.00 2.28 -3.06
C LEU A 60 -4.91 3.65 -2.40
N SER A 61 -3.70 4.17 -2.23
CA SER A 61 -3.42 5.50 -1.66
C SER A 61 -4.20 5.75 -0.35
N THR A 62 -4.11 4.80 0.58
CA THR A 62 -4.83 4.84 1.86
C THR A 62 -3.87 4.69 3.04
N PHE A 63 -2.85 3.81 2.93
CA PHE A 63 -1.96 3.48 4.04
C PHE A 63 -1.16 4.70 4.53
N GLU A 64 -0.84 5.64 3.66
CA GLU A 64 -0.18 6.90 4.01
C GLU A 64 -1.01 7.76 4.97
N HIS A 65 -2.34 7.56 4.99
CA HIS A 65 -3.31 8.27 5.83
C HIS A 65 -3.66 7.54 7.12
N LEU A 66 -3.15 6.32 7.32
CA LEU A 66 -3.41 5.54 8.52
C LEU A 66 -2.41 5.91 9.63
N LYS A 67 -2.93 6.38 10.76
CA LYS A 67 -2.09 6.75 11.90
C LYS A 67 -1.38 5.54 12.53
N TYR A 68 -2.03 4.37 12.49
CA TYR A 68 -1.53 3.11 13.03
C TYR A 68 -1.59 2.00 11.96
N PRO A 69 -0.75 2.06 10.91
CA PRO A 69 -0.86 1.17 9.76
C PRO A 69 -0.63 -0.31 10.11
N PHE A 70 0.14 -0.61 11.16
CA PHE A 70 0.33 -1.96 11.66
C PHE A 70 -0.97 -2.56 12.24
N LEU A 71 -1.75 -1.76 12.96
CA LEU A 71 -3.07 -2.18 13.46
C LEU A 71 -4.02 -2.45 12.30
N ALA A 72 -4.09 -1.54 11.33
CA ALA A 72 -4.93 -1.72 10.15
C ALA A 72 -4.53 -2.96 9.34
N ALA A 73 -3.24 -3.28 9.22
CA ALA A 73 -2.76 -4.49 8.57
C ALA A 73 -3.31 -5.76 9.26
N HIS A 74 -3.32 -5.80 10.59
CA HIS A 74 -3.90 -6.90 11.36
C HIS A 74 -5.41 -7.01 11.14
N GLU A 75 -6.16 -5.91 11.22
CA GLU A 75 -7.61 -5.86 11.02
C GLU A 75 -8.01 -6.30 9.60
N ILE A 76 -7.26 -5.87 8.58
CA ILE A 76 -7.44 -6.31 7.20
C ILE A 76 -7.31 -7.83 7.08
N LEU A 77 -6.28 -8.41 7.69
CA LEU A 77 -6.07 -9.86 7.62
C LEU A 77 -7.15 -10.65 8.39
N LYS A 78 -7.71 -10.11 9.46
CA LYS A 78 -8.84 -10.75 10.14
C LYS A 78 -10.06 -10.88 9.21
N CYS A 79 -10.34 -9.85 8.43
CA CYS A 79 -11.48 -9.82 7.50
C CYS A 79 -11.23 -10.60 6.19
N LEU A 80 -9.98 -10.88 5.82
CA LEU A 80 -9.62 -11.63 4.62
C LEU A 80 -9.77 -13.13 4.85
N LYS A 81 -10.39 -13.88 3.94
CA LYS A 81 -10.50 -15.34 4.00
C LYS A 81 -9.13 -16.01 3.86
N VAL A 82 -8.97 -17.21 4.43
CA VAL A 82 -7.84 -18.08 4.07
C VAL A 82 -7.92 -18.40 2.57
N GLY A 83 -6.82 -18.26 1.85
CA GLY A 83 -6.77 -18.30 0.37
C GLY A 83 -7.08 -16.96 -0.29
N GLY A 84 -7.56 -15.98 0.45
CA GLY A 84 -7.88 -14.64 -0.05
C GLY A 84 -6.64 -13.83 -0.41
N ARG A 85 -6.82 -12.84 -1.28
CA ARG A 85 -5.77 -12.00 -1.85
C ARG A 85 -5.79 -10.59 -1.29
N LEU A 86 -4.62 -10.06 -0.96
CA LEU A 86 -4.42 -8.65 -0.57
C LEU A 86 -3.57 -7.94 -1.61
N PHE A 87 -3.98 -6.73 -1.97
CA PHE A 87 -3.16 -5.79 -2.73
C PHE A 87 -3.17 -4.42 -2.04
N ILE A 88 -1.99 -3.88 -1.81
CA ILE A 88 -1.78 -2.54 -1.27
C ILE A 88 -0.90 -1.76 -2.23
N GLN A 89 -1.32 -0.55 -2.57
CA GLN A 89 -0.52 0.48 -3.19
C GLN A 89 -0.57 1.72 -2.32
N THR A 90 0.58 2.35 -2.06
CA THR A 90 0.68 3.55 -1.24
C THR A 90 1.87 4.39 -1.67
N HIS A 91 1.95 5.63 -1.22
CA HIS A 91 2.99 6.55 -1.68
C HIS A 91 4.35 6.26 -1.07
N GLN A 92 5.37 6.18 -1.94
CA GLN A 92 6.79 6.21 -1.55
C GLN A 92 7.32 7.63 -1.57
N THR A 93 7.01 8.38 -2.63
CA THR A 93 7.45 9.76 -2.82
C THR A 93 6.28 10.58 -3.34
N PHE A 94 5.77 11.47 -2.51
CA PHE A 94 4.64 12.32 -2.86
C PHE A 94 4.68 13.60 -2.02
N HIS A 95 4.09 14.70 -2.53
CA HIS A 95 3.97 15.93 -1.77
C HIS A 95 3.02 15.75 -0.57
N LEU A 96 3.11 16.64 0.40
CA LEU A 96 2.16 16.67 1.51
C LEU A 96 0.75 16.94 0.97
N HIS A 97 -0.22 16.13 1.43
CA HIS A 97 -1.61 16.22 0.99
C HIS A 97 -2.55 15.72 2.11
N ALA A 98 -3.86 15.94 1.95
CA ALA A 98 -4.88 15.47 2.90
C ALA A 98 -4.60 15.81 4.37
N TYR A 99 -3.98 16.97 4.64
CA TYR A 99 -3.74 17.44 6.02
C TYR A 99 -5.06 17.44 6.84
N PRO A 100 -5.05 17.02 8.12
CA PRO A 100 -3.91 16.60 8.94
C PRO A 100 -3.55 15.10 8.86
N SER A 101 -4.19 14.33 8.01
CA SER A 101 -4.08 12.87 7.97
C SER A 101 -3.08 12.38 6.91
N ASP A 102 -1.92 12.97 6.83
CA ASP A 102 -0.83 12.56 5.94
C ASP A 102 0.38 12.16 6.79
N TYR A 103 0.46 10.87 7.17
CA TYR A 103 1.39 10.40 8.21
C TYR A 103 2.66 9.77 7.65
N PHE A 104 2.57 9.02 6.53
CA PHE A 104 3.67 8.15 6.11
C PHE A 104 3.98 8.22 4.62
N ARG A 105 5.22 7.80 4.30
CA ARG A 105 5.70 7.40 2.97
C ARG A 105 6.35 6.03 3.15
N PHE A 106 6.01 5.06 2.32
CA PHE A 106 6.39 3.66 2.51
C PHE A 106 7.39 3.20 1.48
N SER A 107 8.44 2.51 1.92
CA SER A 107 9.21 1.61 1.06
C SER A 107 8.51 0.24 0.99
N THR A 108 8.97 -0.61 0.08
CA THR A 108 8.51 -2.02 0.00
C THR A 108 8.84 -2.79 1.28
N GLU A 109 9.96 -2.46 1.93
CA GLU A 109 10.38 -3.06 3.21
C GLU A 109 9.46 -2.64 4.35
N ALA A 110 9.02 -1.37 4.37
CA ALA A 110 8.05 -0.90 5.37
C ALA A 110 6.69 -1.61 5.20
N LEU A 111 6.22 -1.81 3.97
CA LEU A 111 5.02 -2.61 3.70
C LEU A 111 5.21 -4.06 4.16
N THR A 112 6.34 -4.68 3.82
CA THR A 112 6.66 -6.06 4.21
C THR A 112 6.65 -6.25 5.73
N ALA A 113 7.21 -5.31 6.48
CA ALA A 113 7.29 -5.37 7.94
C ALA A 113 5.91 -5.38 8.63
N MET A 114 4.88 -4.86 7.97
CA MET A 114 3.52 -4.85 8.52
C MET A 114 2.80 -6.21 8.41
N PHE A 115 3.31 -7.13 7.58
CA PHE A 115 2.68 -8.42 7.30
C PHE A 115 3.63 -9.60 7.60
N PRO A 116 4.07 -9.78 8.85
CA PRO A 116 4.95 -10.89 9.20
C PRO A 116 4.22 -12.25 9.01
N PRO A 117 4.95 -13.33 8.66
CA PRO A 117 4.35 -14.65 8.39
C PRO A 117 3.49 -15.20 9.54
N GLN A 118 3.80 -14.81 10.79
CA GLN A 118 3.06 -15.22 11.98
C GLN A 118 1.60 -14.73 11.99
N MET A 119 1.26 -13.73 11.18
CA MET A 119 -0.13 -13.30 10.96
C MET A 119 -0.91 -14.20 10.00
N GLY A 120 -0.32 -15.30 9.52
CA GLY A 120 -0.94 -16.20 8.57
C GLY A 120 -0.97 -15.65 7.14
N PHE A 121 -0.06 -14.75 6.79
CA PHE A 121 0.02 -14.12 5.48
C PHE A 121 1.35 -14.40 4.79
N ARG A 122 1.31 -14.74 3.51
CA ARG A 122 2.46 -14.89 2.64
C ARG A 122 2.51 -13.74 1.66
N ILE A 123 3.60 -13.02 1.65
CA ILE A 123 3.87 -12.01 0.63
C ILE A 123 4.28 -12.73 -0.65
N ASP A 124 3.52 -12.54 -1.73
CA ASP A 124 3.80 -13.12 -3.04
C ASP A 124 4.73 -12.19 -3.86
N GLY A 125 4.76 -10.91 -3.55
CA GLY A 125 5.69 -9.96 -4.14
C GLY A 125 5.48 -8.52 -3.70
N THR A 126 6.49 -7.70 -4.01
CA THR A 126 6.47 -6.24 -3.88
C THR A 126 7.00 -5.61 -5.16
N LEU A 127 6.59 -4.39 -5.44
CA LEU A 127 7.10 -3.64 -6.58
C LEU A 127 7.02 -2.13 -6.33
N HIS A 128 7.78 -1.38 -7.11
CA HIS A 128 7.71 0.06 -7.19
C HIS A 128 7.04 0.48 -8.50
N GLU A 129 6.16 1.46 -8.44
CA GLU A 129 5.45 1.98 -9.62
C GLU A 129 5.77 3.46 -9.86
N PHE A 130 5.69 3.83 -11.15
CA PHE A 130 5.87 5.19 -11.63
C PHE A 130 7.23 5.78 -11.23
N PRO A 131 8.30 5.46 -11.99
CA PRO A 131 9.62 6.06 -11.79
C PRO A 131 9.56 7.59 -11.76
N ALA A 132 10.23 8.18 -10.78
CA ALA A 132 10.29 9.60 -10.54
C ALA A 132 11.71 10.04 -10.22
N GLU A 133 11.95 11.33 -10.11
CA GLU A 133 13.23 11.90 -9.67
C GLU A 133 12.98 12.95 -8.59
N ILE A 134 13.79 12.88 -7.55
CA ILE A 134 13.84 13.93 -6.52
C ILE A 134 14.95 14.90 -6.88
N HIS A 135 14.60 16.15 -7.06
CA HIS A 135 15.55 17.24 -7.33
C HIS A 135 15.71 18.10 -6.07
N SER A 136 16.92 18.17 -5.54
CA SER A 136 17.20 19.09 -4.46
C SER A 136 17.49 20.51 -4.99
N VAL A 137 17.25 21.51 -4.16
CA VAL A 137 17.56 22.92 -4.50
C VAL A 137 19.04 23.19 -4.73
N VAL A 138 19.92 22.29 -4.31
CA VAL A 138 21.37 22.36 -4.53
C VAL A 138 21.82 21.56 -5.75
N GLY A 139 20.90 21.16 -6.63
CA GLY A 139 21.21 20.51 -7.90
C GLY A 139 21.52 19.03 -7.84
N VAL A 140 21.23 18.36 -6.72
CA VAL A 140 21.38 16.90 -6.61
C VAL A 140 20.08 16.21 -7.05
N THR A 141 20.18 15.27 -7.99
CA THR A 141 19.07 14.45 -8.47
C THR A 141 19.23 13.01 -7.95
N ARG A 142 18.15 12.44 -7.48
CA ARG A 142 18.09 11.03 -7.04
C ARG A 142 16.88 10.33 -7.66
N PRO A 143 17.06 9.07 -8.13
CA PRO A 143 15.95 8.27 -8.59
C PRO A 143 14.99 7.97 -7.41
N ALA A 144 13.71 7.92 -7.72
CA ALA A 144 12.63 7.60 -6.80
C ALA A 144 11.50 6.89 -7.54
N PHE A 145 10.45 6.50 -6.79
CA PHE A 145 9.20 6.03 -7.34
C PHE A 145 8.04 6.75 -6.66
N LEU A 146 6.92 6.93 -7.34
CA LEU A 146 5.75 7.53 -6.72
C LEU A 146 5.13 6.59 -5.71
N ASN A 147 5.00 5.29 -6.06
CA ASN A 147 4.32 4.30 -5.24
C ASN A 147 5.19 3.09 -4.92
N SER A 148 4.88 2.49 -3.77
CA SER A 148 5.27 1.15 -3.37
C SER A 148 4.03 0.27 -3.29
N CYS A 149 4.14 -0.98 -3.75
CA CYS A 149 3.07 -1.95 -3.74
C CYS A 149 3.49 -3.24 -3.05
N LEU A 150 2.51 -3.89 -2.43
CA LEU A 150 2.62 -5.23 -1.87
C LEU A 150 1.40 -6.04 -2.27
N PHE A 151 1.61 -7.30 -2.62
CA PHE A 151 0.53 -8.26 -2.82
C PHE A 151 0.87 -9.61 -2.21
N GLY A 152 -0.16 -10.33 -1.79
CA GLY A 152 0.03 -11.61 -1.14
C GLY A 152 -1.26 -12.37 -0.90
N THR A 153 -1.10 -13.52 -0.24
CA THR A 153 -2.17 -14.48 0.01
C THR A 153 -2.25 -14.81 1.50
N LYS A 154 -3.43 -14.78 2.09
CA LYS A 154 -3.65 -15.32 3.43
C LYS A 154 -3.57 -16.84 3.39
N THR A 155 -2.66 -17.42 4.17
CA THR A 155 -2.34 -18.87 4.15
C THR A 155 -2.83 -19.61 5.38
N ALA A 156 -3.15 -18.89 6.46
CA ALA A 156 -3.67 -19.44 7.71
C ALA A 156 -4.55 -18.40 8.42
N PRO A 157 -5.39 -18.81 9.39
CA PRO A 157 -6.15 -17.87 10.21
C PRO A 157 -5.23 -16.85 10.89
N THR A 158 -5.67 -15.60 10.92
CA THR A 158 -4.96 -14.53 11.63
C THR A 158 -5.27 -14.64 13.12
N PRO A 159 -4.25 -14.60 14.02
CA PRO A 159 -4.49 -14.60 15.46
C PRO A 159 -5.37 -13.42 15.89
N GLU A 160 -6.26 -13.61 16.86
CA GLU A 160 -7.10 -12.54 17.42
C GLU A 160 -6.26 -11.40 18.01
N THR A 161 -5.19 -11.75 18.69
CA THR A 161 -4.20 -10.79 19.21
C THR A 161 -2.85 -11.09 18.59
N PHE A 162 -2.21 -10.06 18.06
CA PHE A 162 -0.87 -10.16 17.51
C PHE A 162 0.01 -9.07 18.12
N VAL A 163 1.14 -9.48 18.65
CA VAL A 163 2.16 -8.57 19.15
C VAL A 163 3.35 -8.66 18.22
N TYR A 164 3.73 -7.55 17.59
CA TYR A 164 4.96 -7.49 16.81
C TYR A 164 6.14 -7.72 17.76
N ASP A 165 7.01 -8.67 17.41
CA ASP A 165 8.16 -9.05 18.24
C ASP A 165 9.23 -7.94 18.20
N LEU A 166 8.96 -6.85 18.89
CA LEU A 166 9.89 -5.76 19.06
C LEU A 166 11.17 -6.14 19.81
N PRO A 167 11.13 -6.98 20.88
CA PRO A 167 12.35 -7.45 21.54
C PRO A 167 13.27 -8.23 20.60
N GLY A 168 12.77 -9.08 19.73
CA GLY A 168 13.56 -9.81 18.74
C GLY A 168 14.29 -8.90 17.76
N LEU A 169 13.72 -7.73 17.43
CA LEU A 169 14.36 -6.71 16.60
C LEU A 169 15.55 -6.03 17.27
N PHE A 170 15.59 -5.97 18.61
CA PHE A 170 16.63 -5.26 19.36
C PHE A 170 17.63 -6.16 20.07
N THR A 171 17.35 -7.44 20.24
CA THR A 171 18.18 -8.41 20.97
C THR A 171 18.82 -9.48 20.09
N GLY A 172 18.36 -9.65 18.87
CA GLY A 172 18.96 -10.56 17.89
C GLY A 172 20.29 -10.04 17.37
N ALA A 173 21.24 -10.94 17.07
CA ALA A 173 22.37 -10.59 16.21
C ALA A 173 21.80 -9.95 14.92
N PRO A 174 22.39 -8.87 14.40
CA PRO A 174 21.88 -8.22 13.21
C PRO A 174 21.80 -9.26 12.09
N THR A 175 20.57 -9.55 11.67
CA THR A 175 20.35 -10.33 10.44
C THR A 175 21.09 -9.57 9.34
N PRO A 176 21.98 -10.20 8.58
CA PRO A 176 22.62 -9.53 7.46
C PRO A 176 21.52 -8.91 6.61
N LEU A 177 21.56 -7.60 6.41
CA LEU A 177 20.63 -6.94 5.52
C LEU A 177 20.78 -7.62 4.15
N PRO A 178 19.67 -7.97 3.47
CA PRO A 178 19.75 -8.41 2.08
C PRO A 178 20.56 -7.39 1.30
N GLU A 179 21.42 -7.85 0.41
CA GLU A 179 22.14 -6.92 -0.45
C GLU A 179 21.16 -5.96 -1.11
N PRO A 180 21.45 -4.65 -1.09
CA PRO A 180 20.57 -3.70 -1.74
C PRO A 180 20.44 -4.11 -3.21
N PRO A 181 19.23 -3.99 -3.80
CA PRO A 181 19.06 -4.27 -5.21
C PRO A 181 20.08 -3.46 -6.01
N PRO A 182 20.63 -4.02 -7.10
CA PRO A 182 21.62 -3.33 -7.91
C PRO A 182 21.11 -1.94 -8.25
N ALA A 183 21.96 -0.94 -8.03
CA ALA A 183 21.60 0.44 -8.34
C ALA A 183 21.05 0.51 -9.76
N PRO A 184 19.91 1.18 -10.00
CA PRO A 184 19.38 1.33 -11.34
C PRO A 184 20.49 1.92 -12.25
N PRO A 185 20.59 1.48 -13.52
CA PRO A 185 21.64 1.92 -14.41
C PRO A 185 21.72 3.44 -14.41
N ARG A 186 22.90 3.97 -14.11
CA ARG A 186 23.17 5.40 -14.09
C ARG A 186 22.91 5.94 -15.49
N SER A 187 21.86 6.75 -15.62
CA SER A 187 21.43 7.50 -16.80
C SER A 187 20.75 6.71 -17.92
N LEU A 188 19.54 7.13 -18.24
CA LEU A 188 19.02 7.03 -19.61
C LEU A 188 20.05 7.66 -20.56
N PRO A 189 20.43 7.01 -21.68
CA PRO A 189 21.35 7.59 -22.63
C PRO A 189 20.85 8.98 -23.06
N ARG A 190 21.71 9.99 -23.04
CA ARG A 190 21.40 11.39 -23.42
C ARG A 190 20.59 11.52 -24.72
N ARG A 191 20.59 10.50 -25.58
CA ARG A 191 19.79 10.43 -26.81
C ARG A 191 18.27 10.31 -26.60
N ILE A 192 17.80 9.78 -25.48
CA ILE A 192 16.35 9.65 -25.19
C ILE A 192 15.82 10.96 -24.60
N ALA A 193 16.58 11.65 -23.76
CA ALA A 193 16.20 12.96 -23.22
C ALA A 193 16.04 14.03 -24.33
N GLY A 194 16.82 13.95 -25.40
CA GLY A 194 16.72 14.85 -26.56
C GLY A 194 15.50 14.61 -27.46
N ARG A 195 14.95 13.35 -27.45
CA ARG A 195 13.73 13.04 -28.21
C ARG A 195 12.46 13.46 -27.47
N LEU A 196 12.43 13.34 -26.14
CA LEU A 196 11.31 13.81 -25.33
C LEU A 196 11.15 15.33 -25.32
N ARG A 197 12.25 16.10 -25.37
CA ARG A 197 12.18 17.57 -25.51
C ARG A 197 11.60 18.04 -26.86
N ARG A 198 11.73 17.25 -27.93
CA ARG A 198 11.17 17.57 -29.27
C ARG A 198 9.70 17.15 -29.44
N LEU A 199 9.14 16.38 -28.50
CA LEU A 199 7.74 15.97 -28.51
C LEU A 199 6.86 16.84 -27.59
N LEU A 200 7.50 17.73 -26.79
CA LEU A 200 6.83 18.62 -25.84
C LEU A 200 7.02 20.11 -26.20
N SER A 201 7.68 20.41 -27.32
CA SER A 201 7.73 21.71 -27.96
C SER A 201 6.85 21.72 -29.22
#